data_a1b369786776d10d82a06389527be617
#
_entry.id   a1b369786776d10d82a06389527be617
#
_cell.length_a   1.000
_cell.length_b   1.000
_cell.length_c   1.000
_cell.angle_alpha   90.00
_cell.angle_beta   90.00
_cell.angle_gamma   90.00
#
_symmetry.space_group_name_H-M   'P 1'
#
loop_
_entity.id
_entity.type
_entity.pdbx_description
1 polymer ?
#
loop_
_entity_poly.entity_id
_entity_poly.type
_entity_poly.pdbx_seq_one_letter_code
_entity_poly.pdbx_strand_id
1 'polypeptide(L)'
;MKRKVLALALGMSMVLGTTAMAEEFNPDKVEDAMSIEEVREKNGEEVPVAKDLTLGAIAKSFSNEFWRTLEEGYGEAQDKVNEAGVNVTIQVDGPTDENDEIGQQTMTDNMVNQGYDAIMASPIPDANLTASIESANEAGIATVNVNDGLIAAANYYVGPNAYQNGQLAAEWVSEKLGDEGQVGIVIGMAKAFAAIERTDGFKDWIADNESGLEVVAEQNADWDRQKAKELAATWIQQYPDMKAIFCNNDTMALGVVEAVEEAEAEILVVGVDGIGEAYDSIRAGKLDATIDSFPLYMAQVATECTLRVLAGQEMPRVVATPQALIDSENVDTEAAEIIGWTDATYVAAE
;
A
#
# COMPACT_ATOMS: atom_id res chain seq x y z
N MET A 1 -59.12 56.09 -20.36
CA MET A 1 -58.13 55.01 -20.74
C MET A 1 -57.16 54.79 -19.60
N LYS A 2 -57.39 53.71 -18.80
CA LYS A 2 -56.50 53.36 -17.66
C LYS A 2 -55.58 52.21 -18.09
N ARG A 3 -54.30 52.46 -18.19
CA ARG A 3 -53.28 51.41 -18.44
C ARG A 3 -53.01 50.67 -17.13
N LYS A 4 -53.28 49.37 -17.14
CA LYS A 4 -52.85 48.45 -16.06
C LYS A 4 -51.40 48.08 -16.31
N VAL A 5 -50.51 48.38 -15.34
CA VAL A 5 -49.15 47.89 -15.29
C VAL A 5 -49.16 46.57 -14.56
N LEU A 6 -48.75 45.51 -15.25
CA LEU A 6 -48.61 44.16 -14.69
C LEU A 6 -47.14 44.03 -14.16
N ALA A 7 -47.03 43.98 -12.85
CA ALA A 7 -45.74 43.73 -12.22
C ALA A 7 -45.45 42.22 -12.22
N LEU A 8 -44.41 41.77 -12.96
CA LEU A 8 -43.90 40.43 -12.95
C LEU A 8 -42.93 40.29 -11.76
N ALA A 9 -43.36 39.55 -10.74
CA ALA A 9 -42.43 39.17 -9.64
C ALA A 9 -41.61 37.97 -10.10
N LEU A 10 -40.29 38.17 -10.35
CA LEU A 10 -39.35 37.11 -10.52
C LEU A 10 -39.03 36.51 -9.14
N GLY A 11 -39.55 35.33 -8.88
CA GLY A 11 -39.18 34.52 -7.76
C GLY A 11 -37.77 33.94 -8.00
N MET A 12 -36.76 34.46 -7.31
CA MET A 12 -35.40 33.92 -7.28
C MET A 12 -35.40 32.77 -6.29
N SER A 13 -35.56 31.54 -6.78
CA SER A 13 -35.34 30.33 -5.99
C SER A 13 -33.86 30.20 -5.75
N MET A 14 -33.40 30.55 -4.55
CA MET A 14 -32.06 30.10 -4.07
C MET A 14 -32.11 28.58 -3.94
N VAL A 15 -31.51 27.88 -4.90
CA VAL A 15 -31.10 26.52 -4.72
C VAL A 15 -29.90 26.58 -3.79
N LEU A 16 -30.11 26.30 -2.50
CA LEU A 16 -29.05 25.92 -1.59
C LEU A 16 -28.49 24.61 -2.10
N GLY A 17 -27.45 24.69 -2.92
CA GLY A 17 -26.60 23.55 -3.23
C GLY A 17 -25.92 23.14 -1.93
N THR A 18 -26.39 22.07 -1.32
CA THR A 18 -25.54 21.29 -0.41
C THR A 18 -24.40 20.80 -1.28
N THR A 19 -23.22 21.41 -1.15
CA THR A 19 -21.97 20.78 -1.56
C THR A 19 -21.84 19.56 -0.67
N ALA A 20 -22.30 18.40 -1.15
CA ALA A 20 -21.80 17.14 -0.66
C ALA A 20 -20.29 17.24 -0.84
N MET A 21 -19.52 17.26 0.24
CA MET A 21 -18.09 17.02 0.18
C MET A 21 -17.98 15.68 -0.53
N ALA A 22 -17.29 15.65 -1.67
CA ALA A 22 -16.98 14.38 -2.29
C ALA A 22 -16.24 13.59 -1.23
N GLU A 23 -16.71 12.40 -0.93
CA GLU A 23 -16.05 11.49 -0.01
C GLU A 23 -14.62 11.28 -0.54
N GLU A 24 -13.63 11.47 0.31
CA GLU A 24 -12.23 11.35 -0.09
C GLU A 24 -11.99 9.92 -0.54
N PHE A 25 -11.38 9.73 -1.70
CA PHE A 25 -11.15 8.39 -2.26
C PHE A 25 -10.30 7.57 -1.28
N ASN A 26 -10.82 6.43 -0.86
CA ASN A 26 -10.12 5.47 -0.01
C ASN A 26 -10.19 4.08 -0.69
N PRO A 27 -9.08 3.53 -1.19
CA PRO A 27 -9.07 2.24 -1.89
C PRO A 27 -9.53 1.07 -1.01
N ASP A 28 -9.31 1.13 0.30
CA ASP A 28 -9.68 0.07 1.25
C ASP A 28 -11.21 -0.02 1.47
N LYS A 29 -11.97 1.00 1.04
CA LYS A 29 -13.43 1.10 1.19
C LYS A 29 -14.17 0.99 -0.14
N VAL A 30 -13.48 0.63 -1.23
CA VAL A 30 -14.11 0.48 -2.55
C VAL A 30 -14.81 -0.88 -2.63
N GLU A 31 -16.14 -0.88 -2.76
CA GLU A 31 -16.96 -2.11 -2.78
C GLU A 31 -16.75 -2.97 -4.03
N ASP A 32 -16.32 -2.39 -5.16
CA ASP A 32 -16.06 -3.07 -6.44
C ASP A 32 -14.55 -3.26 -6.72
N ALA A 33 -13.72 -3.25 -5.68
CA ALA A 33 -12.35 -3.68 -5.76
C ALA A 33 -12.28 -5.15 -6.21
N MET A 34 -11.36 -5.48 -7.11
CA MET A 34 -11.19 -6.83 -7.65
C MET A 34 -9.78 -7.34 -7.34
N SER A 35 -9.62 -8.64 -7.12
CA SER A 35 -8.32 -9.29 -7.16
C SER A 35 -7.83 -9.41 -8.60
N ILE A 36 -6.53 -9.75 -8.78
CA ILE A 36 -6.01 -9.96 -10.14
C ILE A 36 -6.64 -11.20 -10.81
N GLU A 37 -7.01 -12.21 -10.05
CA GLU A 37 -7.72 -13.40 -10.53
C GLU A 37 -9.09 -13.03 -11.07
N GLU A 38 -9.86 -12.19 -10.34
CA GLU A 38 -11.16 -11.69 -10.79
C GLU A 38 -11.03 -10.82 -12.05
N VAL A 39 -9.96 -10.01 -12.16
CA VAL A 39 -9.64 -9.26 -13.38
C VAL A 39 -9.37 -10.19 -14.55
N ARG A 40 -8.61 -11.29 -14.34
CA ARG A 40 -8.34 -12.32 -15.36
C ARG A 40 -9.60 -13.07 -15.77
N GLU A 41 -10.46 -13.43 -14.80
CA GLU A 41 -11.76 -14.04 -15.09
C GLU A 41 -12.64 -13.13 -15.98
N LYS A 42 -12.65 -11.81 -15.70
CA LYS A 42 -13.43 -10.83 -16.47
C LYS A 42 -12.85 -10.54 -17.86
N ASN A 43 -11.55 -10.36 -17.96
CA ASN A 43 -10.87 -9.86 -19.16
C ASN A 43 -10.16 -10.95 -19.97
N GLY A 44 -10.04 -12.16 -19.44
CA GLY A 44 -9.27 -13.27 -20.02
C GLY A 44 -7.86 -13.35 -19.48
N GLU A 45 -7.26 -14.55 -19.55
CA GLU A 45 -5.92 -14.85 -19.07
C GLU A 45 -4.82 -14.13 -19.87
N GLU A 46 -5.03 -13.92 -21.16
CA GLU A 46 -4.06 -13.30 -22.05
C GLU A 46 -4.05 -11.79 -21.90
N VAL A 47 -2.85 -11.22 -21.77
CA VAL A 47 -2.59 -9.79 -21.73
C VAL A 47 -1.97 -9.36 -23.06
N PRO A 48 -2.71 -8.66 -23.94
CA PRO A 48 -2.15 -8.13 -25.17
C PRO A 48 -1.15 -7.01 -24.89
N VAL A 49 0.06 -7.11 -25.43
CA VAL A 49 1.12 -6.12 -25.19
C VAL A 49 1.56 -5.51 -26.53
N ALA A 50 1.48 -4.19 -26.62
CA ALA A 50 2.03 -3.44 -27.75
C ALA A 50 3.56 -3.53 -27.76
N LYS A 51 4.17 -3.33 -28.93
CA LYS A 51 5.63 -3.31 -29.06
C LYS A 51 6.19 -1.96 -28.60
N ASP A 52 7.42 -2.01 -28.09
CA ASP A 52 8.23 -0.82 -27.78
C ASP A 52 7.58 0.12 -26.75
N LEU A 53 7.08 -0.42 -25.60
CA LEU A 53 6.53 0.38 -24.52
C LEU A 53 7.63 0.78 -23.52
N THR A 54 7.50 1.99 -22.97
CA THR A 54 8.31 2.47 -21.85
C THR A 54 7.41 2.82 -20.66
N LEU A 55 7.53 2.07 -19.58
CA LEU A 55 6.79 2.27 -18.35
C LEU A 55 7.71 2.87 -17.28
N GLY A 56 7.21 3.81 -16.50
CA GLY A 56 7.89 4.35 -15.36
C GLY A 56 7.35 3.74 -14.06
N ALA A 57 8.22 3.47 -13.10
CA ALA A 57 7.84 3.11 -11.75
C ALA A 57 8.57 4.02 -10.76
N ILE A 58 7.84 4.64 -9.84
CA ILE A 58 8.39 5.57 -8.84
C ILE A 58 8.18 4.99 -7.45
N ALA A 59 9.30 4.61 -6.80
CA ALA A 59 9.33 4.15 -5.41
C ALA A 59 9.43 5.32 -4.42
N LYS A 60 9.14 5.05 -3.14
CA LYS A 60 9.36 6.05 -2.08
C LYS A 60 10.85 6.24 -1.78
N SER A 61 11.58 5.14 -1.60
CA SER A 61 13.02 5.19 -1.32
C SER A 61 13.62 3.80 -1.37
N PHE A 62 14.85 3.69 -1.87
CA PHE A 62 15.60 2.42 -1.86
C PHE A 62 16.37 2.18 -0.56
N SER A 63 16.26 3.04 0.45
CA SER A 63 16.78 2.76 1.79
C SER A 63 16.02 1.64 2.51
N ASN A 64 14.73 1.47 2.21
CA ASN A 64 13.89 0.41 2.74
C ASN A 64 13.89 -0.81 1.80
N GLU A 65 14.01 -2.02 2.37
CA GLU A 65 14.04 -3.28 1.64
C GLU A 65 12.76 -3.52 0.83
N PHE A 66 11.59 -3.15 1.36
CA PHE A 66 10.31 -3.27 0.68
C PHE A 66 10.34 -2.71 -0.76
N TRP A 67 10.89 -1.50 -0.93
CA TRP A 67 10.95 -0.84 -2.24
C TRP A 67 11.98 -1.48 -3.19
N ARG A 68 13.05 -2.07 -2.65
CA ARG A 68 14.02 -2.85 -3.46
C ARG A 68 13.39 -4.16 -3.95
N THR A 69 12.62 -4.85 -3.10
CA THR A 69 11.89 -6.06 -3.50
C THR A 69 10.79 -5.74 -4.53
N LEU A 70 10.13 -4.58 -4.41
CA LEU A 70 9.20 -4.10 -5.43
C LEU A 70 9.92 -3.84 -6.77
N GLU A 71 11.12 -3.23 -6.76
CA GLU A 71 11.97 -3.03 -7.94
C GLU A 71 12.34 -4.37 -8.60
N GLU A 72 12.74 -5.37 -7.82
CA GLU A 72 13.02 -6.74 -8.31
C GLU A 72 11.78 -7.31 -9.01
N GLY A 73 10.60 -7.17 -8.42
CA GLY A 73 9.34 -7.62 -9.01
C GLY A 73 9.01 -6.94 -10.35
N TYR A 74 9.32 -5.66 -10.51
CA TYR A 74 9.21 -4.97 -11.81
C TYR A 74 10.21 -5.52 -12.85
N GLY A 75 11.43 -5.85 -12.41
CA GLY A 75 12.43 -6.48 -13.26
C GLY A 75 11.98 -7.86 -13.77
N GLU A 76 11.47 -8.71 -12.87
CA GLU A 76 10.92 -10.03 -13.24
C GLU A 76 9.70 -9.89 -14.18
N ALA A 77 8.81 -8.93 -13.90
CA ALA A 77 7.65 -8.67 -14.75
C ALA A 77 8.09 -8.24 -16.17
N GLN A 78 9.08 -7.35 -16.28
CA GLN A 78 9.64 -6.94 -17.56
C GLN A 78 10.19 -8.13 -18.36
N ASP A 79 10.96 -9.00 -17.71
CA ASP A 79 11.55 -10.17 -18.35
C ASP A 79 10.45 -11.12 -18.87
N LYS A 80 9.45 -11.44 -18.05
CA LYS A 80 8.29 -12.26 -18.45
C LYS A 80 7.50 -11.65 -19.61
N VAL A 81 7.25 -10.34 -19.58
CA VAL A 81 6.57 -9.63 -20.67
C VAL A 81 7.36 -9.76 -21.97
N ASN A 82 8.68 -9.58 -21.93
CA ASN A 82 9.54 -9.62 -23.10
C ASN A 82 9.71 -11.03 -23.70
N GLU A 83 9.40 -12.11 -22.96
CA GLU A 83 9.29 -13.46 -23.49
C GLU A 83 8.20 -13.60 -24.57
N ALA A 84 7.19 -12.72 -24.57
CA ALA A 84 6.18 -12.64 -25.62
C ALA A 84 6.70 -12.08 -26.97
N GLY A 85 7.99 -11.72 -27.06
CA GLY A 85 8.62 -11.18 -28.26
C GLY A 85 8.32 -9.70 -28.51
N VAL A 86 7.98 -8.96 -27.46
CA VAL A 86 7.82 -7.51 -27.43
C VAL A 86 9.08 -6.86 -26.84
N ASN A 87 9.14 -5.51 -26.83
CA ASN A 87 10.24 -4.76 -26.22
C ASN A 87 9.64 -3.74 -25.24
N VAL A 88 9.41 -4.20 -24.01
CA VAL A 88 8.92 -3.37 -22.92
C VAL A 88 10.07 -3.06 -21.97
N THR A 89 10.21 -1.79 -21.61
CA THR A 89 11.16 -1.34 -20.60
C THR A 89 10.38 -0.79 -19.42
N ILE A 90 10.70 -1.24 -18.20
CA ILE A 90 10.18 -0.68 -16.96
C ILE A 90 11.35 0.01 -16.27
N GLN A 91 11.36 1.33 -16.28
CA GLN A 91 12.36 2.11 -15.56
C GLN A 91 11.86 2.38 -14.15
N VAL A 92 12.59 1.89 -13.16
CA VAL A 92 12.29 2.12 -11.74
C VAL A 92 13.22 3.20 -11.21
N ASP A 93 12.64 4.28 -10.69
CA ASP A 93 13.37 5.36 -10.04
C ASP A 93 12.80 5.62 -8.63
N GLY A 94 13.60 6.18 -7.76
CA GLY A 94 13.20 6.59 -6.44
C GLY A 94 14.31 7.37 -5.73
N PRO A 95 13.98 8.28 -4.83
CA PRO A 95 14.99 8.98 -4.04
C PRO A 95 15.70 8.03 -3.06
N THR A 96 16.84 8.46 -2.54
CA THR A 96 17.61 7.68 -1.56
C THR A 96 17.02 7.79 -0.15
N ASP A 97 16.10 8.72 0.10
CA ASP A 97 15.54 9.04 1.41
C ASP A 97 14.05 9.40 1.28
N GLU A 98 13.21 8.90 2.18
CA GLU A 98 11.76 9.18 2.21
C GLU A 98 11.41 10.64 2.62
N ASN A 99 12.40 11.51 2.82
CA ASN A 99 12.19 12.93 3.00
C ASN A 99 12.49 13.77 1.73
N ASP A 100 12.98 13.16 0.65
CA ASP A 100 13.27 13.85 -0.60
C ASP A 100 12.06 13.92 -1.54
N GLU A 101 11.02 14.63 -1.09
CA GLU A 101 9.80 14.86 -1.85
C GLU A 101 10.06 15.55 -3.20
N ILE A 102 10.99 16.53 -3.22
CA ILE A 102 11.33 17.29 -4.44
C ILE A 102 12.05 16.40 -5.45
N GLY A 103 12.96 15.55 -4.98
CA GLY A 103 13.63 14.55 -5.83
C GLY A 103 12.62 13.62 -6.49
N GLN A 104 11.66 13.10 -5.70
CA GLN A 104 10.62 12.22 -6.21
C GLN A 104 9.73 12.91 -7.27
N GLN A 105 9.28 14.15 -7.02
CA GLN A 105 8.55 14.95 -8.00
C GLN A 105 9.35 15.13 -9.30
N THR A 106 10.63 15.51 -9.17
CA THR A 106 11.50 15.74 -10.32
C THR A 106 11.66 14.49 -11.18
N MET A 107 11.82 13.31 -10.56
CA MET A 107 11.90 12.03 -11.28
C MET A 107 10.60 11.75 -12.03
N THR A 108 9.45 11.92 -11.38
CA THR A 108 8.13 11.73 -11.99
C THR A 108 7.89 12.70 -13.16
N ASP A 109 8.19 13.99 -12.98
CA ASP A 109 8.06 15.01 -14.02
C ASP A 109 8.96 14.72 -15.23
N ASN A 110 10.15 14.15 -15.00
CA ASN A 110 11.04 13.73 -16.07
C ASN A 110 10.43 12.59 -16.90
N MET A 111 9.77 11.60 -16.29
CA MET A 111 9.07 10.54 -17.00
C MET A 111 7.89 11.09 -17.82
N VAL A 112 7.10 12.01 -17.23
CA VAL A 112 6.02 12.72 -17.95
C VAL A 112 6.56 13.46 -19.16
N ASN A 113 7.62 14.26 -18.98
CA ASN A 113 8.22 15.06 -20.05
C ASN A 113 8.87 14.22 -21.16
N GLN A 114 9.33 13.02 -20.85
CA GLN A 114 9.88 12.07 -21.80
C GLN A 114 8.78 11.31 -22.56
N GLY A 115 7.53 11.42 -22.14
CA GLY A 115 6.39 10.80 -22.78
C GLY A 115 6.36 9.28 -22.60
N TYR A 116 6.55 8.80 -21.37
CA TYR A 116 6.37 7.38 -21.06
C TYR A 116 4.92 6.95 -21.34
N ASP A 117 4.70 5.69 -21.63
CA ASP A 117 3.37 5.15 -21.94
C ASP A 117 2.49 5.02 -20.70
N ALA A 118 3.09 4.75 -19.54
CA ALA A 118 2.43 4.72 -18.24
C ALA A 118 3.38 5.05 -17.11
N ILE A 119 2.82 5.49 -15.97
CA ILE A 119 3.53 5.75 -14.70
C ILE A 119 2.83 5.01 -13.57
N MET A 120 3.58 4.14 -12.90
CA MET A 120 3.23 3.46 -11.66
C MET A 120 3.94 4.17 -10.50
N ALA A 121 3.23 4.70 -9.51
CA ALA A 121 3.87 5.56 -8.53
C ALA A 121 3.39 5.32 -7.11
N SER A 122 4.32 5.39 -6.16
CA SER A 122 4.10 5.35 -4.71
C SER A 122 4.62 6.66 -4.10
N PRO A 123 3.77 7.62 -3.73
CA PRO A 123 4.22 8.94 -3.26
C PRO A 123 4.80 8.86 -1.84
N ILE A 124 5.77 9.69 -1.51
CA ILE A 124 6.31 9.80 -0.15
C ILE A 124 5.21 10.23 0.82
N PRO A 125 4.65 11.44 0.78
CA PRO A 125 3.34 11.73 1.35
C PRO A 125 2.26 11.70 0.27
N ASP A 126 1.03 11.45 0.66
CA ASP A 126 -0.11 11.23 -0.23
C ASP A 126 -0.28 12.31 -1.32
N ALA A 127 -0.03 13.57 -1.01
CA ALA A 127 -0.21 14.67 -1.97
C ALA A 127 1.02 14.95 -2.84
N ASN A 128 2.17 14.34 -2.56
CA ASN A 128 3.45 14.75 -3.16
C ASN A 128 3.45 14.72 -4.69
N LEU A 129 2.88 13.69 -5.29
CA LEU A 129 2.88 13.48 -6.74
C LEU A 129 1.60 13.95 -7.45
N THR A 130 0.64 14.56 -6.73
CA THR A 130 -0.66 14.93 -7.32
C THR A 130 -0.52 15.75 -8.59
N ALA A 131 0.28 16.82 -8.58
CA ALA A 131 0.45 17.69 -9.75
C ALA A 131 1.15 16.99 -10.91
N SER A 132 2.16 16.15 -10.65
CA SER A 132 2.87 15.37 -11.66
C SER A 132 1.93 14.35 -12.31
N ILE A 133 1.08 13.69 -11.53
CA ILE A 133 0.10 12.70 -12.02
C ILE A 133 -1.05 13.37 -12.78
N GLU A 134 -1.51 14.55 -12.35
CA GLU A 134 -2.47 15.35 -13.12
C GLU A 134 -1.90 15.72 -14.50
N SER A 135 -0.62 16.16 -14.55
CA SER A 135 0.07 16.46 -15.80
C SER A 135 0.23 15.22 -16.69
N ALA A 136 0.51 14.04 -16.12
CA ALA A 136 0.54 12.79 -16.85
C ALA A 136 -0.82 12.44 -17.46
N ASN A 137 -1.90 12.58 -16.69
CA ASN A 137 -3.26 12.35 -17.15
C ASN A 137 -3.65 13.29 -18.31
N GLU A 138 -3.29 14.59 -18.21
CA GLU A 138 -3.51 15.58 -19.27
C GLU A 138 -2.72 15.24 -20.55
N ALA A 139 -1.54 14.63 -20.42
CA ALA A 139 -0.73 14.15 -21.54
C ALA A 139 -1.23 12.82 -22.12
N GLY A 140 -2.24 12.18 -21.52
CA GLY A 140 -2.76 10.88 -21.96
C GLY A 140 -1.91 9.68 -21.52
N ILE A 141 -1.01 9.87 -20.57
CA ILE A 141 -0.21 8.82 -19.94
C ILE A 141 -1.07 8.09 -18.90
N ALA A 142 -1.12 6.77 -18.95
CA ALA A 142 -1.83 5.97 -17.97
C ALA A 142 -1.15 6.07 -16.60
N THR A 143 -1.92 6.24 -15.53
CA THR A 143 -1.38 6.41 -14.18
C THR A 143 -1.95 5.40 -13.20
N VAL A 144 -1.04 4.73 -12.47
CA VAL A 144 -1.37 3.73 -11.46
C VAL A 144 -0.70 4.13 -10.14
N ASN A 145 -1.49 4.32 -9.11
CA ASN A 145 -0.96 4.41 -7.76
C ASN A 145 -0.68 3.00 -7.25
N VAL A 146 0.52 2.74 -6.76
CA VAL A 146 0.93 1.42 -6.27
C VAL A 146 1.22 1.49 -4.78
N ASN A 147 0.59 0.60 -4.02
CA ASN A 147 0.75 0.47 -2.57
C ASN A 147 0.51 1.78 -1.79
N ASP A 148 1.24 1.92 -0.69
CA ASP A 148 1.18 3.00 0.29
C ASP A 148 1.40 4.39 -0.31
N GLY A 149 0.73 5.34 0.31
CA GLY A 149 0.56 6.70 -0.18
C GLY A 149 -0.54 6.79 -1.22
N LEU A 150 -1.45 7.73 -1.03
CA LEU A 150 -2.62 7.86 -1.88
C LEU A 150 -2.46 9.02 -2.88
N ILE A 151 -2.52 8.69 -4.17
CA ILE A 151 -2.60 9.67 -5.25
C ILE A 151 -4.03 9.64 -5.80
N ALA A 152 -4.92 10.42 -5.23
CA ALA A 152 -6.33 10.45 -5.66
C ALA A 152 -6.52 10.79 -7.14
N ALA A 153 -5.55 11.52 -7.74
CA ALA A 153 -5.53 11.88 -9.16
C ALA A 153 -5.13 10.72 -10.09
N ALA A 154 -4.49 9.64 -9.58
CA ALA A 154 -4.13 8.49 -10.41
C ALA A 154 -5.39 7.79 -10.96
N ASN A 155 -5.32 7.21 -12.15
CA ASN A 155 -6.46 6.55 -12.78
C ASN A 155 -6.86 5.27 -12.06
N TYR A 156 -5.87 4.53 -11.54
CA TYR A 156 -6.05 3.23 -10.88
C TYR A 156 -5.23 3.15 -9.60
N TYR A 157 -5.63 2.25 -8.72
CA TYR A 157 -4.88 1.87 -7.53
C TYR A 157 -4.62 0.36 -7.57
N VAL A 158 -3.39 -0.05 -7.26
CA VAL A 158 -2.98 -1.45 -7.11
C VAL A 158 -2.21 -1.58 -5.81
N GLY A 159 -2.71 -2.35 -4.87
CA GLY A 159 -2.07 -2.50 -3.56
C GLY A 159 -2.87 -3.38 -2.61
N PRO A 160 -2.30 -3.71 -1.44
CA PRO A 160 -2.99 -4.45 -0.40
C PRO A 160 -4.08 -3.58 0.24
N ASN A 161 -4.99 -4.20 0.96
CA ASN A 161 -5.91 -3.49 1.84
C ASN A 161 -5.20 -3.18 3.16
N ALA A 162 -4.77 -1.93 3.35
CA ALA A 162 -4.00 -1.52 4.52
C ALA A 162 -4.81 -1.63 5.83
N TYR A 163 -6.10 -1.34 5.78
CA TYR A 163 -6.99 -1.53 6.93
C TYR A 163 -7.06 -3.00 7.36
N GLN A 164 -7.18 -3.92 6.40
CA GLN A 164 -7.18 -5.35 6.68
C GLN A 164 -5.84 -5.85 7.24
N ASN A 165 -4.69 -5.25 6.84
CA ASN A 165 -3.40 -5.59 7.46
C ASN A 165 -3.43 -5.36 8.98
N GLY A 166 -4.02 -4.24 9.43
CA GLY A 166 -4.22 -3.97 10.85
C GLY A 166 -5.13 -4.98 11.52
N GLN A 167 -6.23 -5.36 10.87
CA GLN A 167 -7.16 -6.36 11.39
C GLN A 167 -6.49 -7.74 11.56
N LEU A 168 -5.74 -8.21 10.56
CA LEU A 168 -5.00 -9.48 10.62
C LEU A 168 -3.97 -9.48 11.77
N ALA A 169 -3.29 -8.37 12.00
CA ALA A 169 -2.36 -8.24 13.12
C ALA A 169 -3.09 -8.31 14.47
N ALA A 170 -4.24 -7.63 14.62
CA ALA A 170 -5.04 -7.66 15.84
C ALA A 170 -5.60 -9.05 16.13
N GLU A 171 -6.12 -9.73 15.11
CA GLU A 171 -6.64 -11.10 15.20
C GLU A 171 -5.55 -12.06 15.69
N TRP A 172 -4.38 -12.02 15.06
CA TRP A 172 -3.25 -12.86 15.46
C TRP A 172 -2.78 -12.59 16.90
N VAL A 173 -2.65 -11.31 17.29
CA VAL A 173 -2.27 -10.93 18.65
C VAL A 173 -3.30 -11.45 19.67
N SER A 174 -4.60 -11.28 19.38
CA SER A 174 -5.69 -11.78 20.21
C SER A 174 -5.63 -13.29 20.38
N GLU A 175 -5.45 -14.04 19.30
CA GLU A 175 -5.31 -15.50 19.36
C GLU A 175 -4.11 -15.95 20.21
N LYS A 176 -2.94 -15.33 20.01
CA LYS A 176 -1.71 -15.69 20.73
C LYS A 176 -1.77 -15.34 22.22
N LEU A 177 -2.48 -14.27 22.61
CA LEU A 177 -2.65 -13.85 24.00
C LEU A 177 -3.88 -14.43 24.68
N GLY A 178 -4.75 -15.15 23.96
CA GLY A 178 -6.00 -15.69 24.51
C GLY A 178 -7.02 -14.60 24.78
N ASP A 179 -7.05 -13.59 23.93
CA ASP A 179 -8.00 -12.48 23.89
C ASP A 179 -7.94 -11.55 25.14
N GLU A 180 -6.78 -11.41 25.77
CA GLU A 180 -6.60 -10.50 26.92
C GLU A 180 -5.15 -10.00 26.99
N GLY A 181 -4.92 -8.70 27.16
CA GLY A 181 -3.59 -8.16 27.39
C GLY A 181 -3.42 -6.71 26.98
N GLN A 182 -2.37 -6.08 27.52
CA GLN A 182 -1.97 -4.73 27.14
C GLN A 182 -1.11 -4.77 25.88
N VAL A 183 -1.43 -3.90 24.92
CA VAL A 183 -0.74 -3.82 23.64
C VAL A 183 -0.29 -2.39 23.31
N GLY A 184 0.85 -2.26 22.61
CA GLY A 184 1.35 -1.00 22.06
C GLY A 184 1.20 -0.96 20.55
N ILE A 185 1.08 0.24 19.96
CA ILE A 185 1.07 0.45 18.51
C ILE A 185 2.16 1.44 18.12
N VAL A 186 3.17 0.96 17.37
CA VAL A 186 4.21 1.80 16.78
C VAL A 186 3.75 2.22 15.38
N ILE A 187 3.41 3.49 15.24
CA ILE A 187 2.78 4.06 14.06
C ILE A 187 3.85 4.59 13.10
N GLY A 188 3.62 4.45 11.80
CA GLY A 188 4.47 5.03 10.77
C GLY A 188 4.47 6.55 10.73
N MET A 189 4.69 7.15 9.57
CA MET A 189 4.62 8.60 9.40
C MET A 189 3.19 9.10 9.64
N ALA A 190 3.06 10.14 10.47
CA ALA A 190 1.77 10.81 10.68
C ALA A 190 1.20 11.30 9.33
N LYS A 191 -0.06 11.02 9.04
CA LYS A 191 -0.78 11.33 7.78
C LYS A 191 -0.42 10.45 6.57
N ALA A 192 0.45 9.44 6.70
CA ALA A 192 0.59 8.44 5.65
C ALA A 192 -0.65 7.53 5.65
N PHE A 193 -1.25 7.31 4.48
CA PHE A 193 -2.45 6.49 4.32
C PHE A 193 -2.33 5.14 5.03
N ALA A 194 -1.27 4.36 4.73
CA ALA A 194 -1.09 3.05 5.35
C ALA A 194 -0.90 3.12 6.88
N ALA A 195 -0.26 4.16 7.42
CA ALA A 195 -0.11 4.29 8.87
C ALA A 195 -1.46 4.50 9.56
N ILE A 196 -2.36 5.27 8.95
CA ILE A 196 -3.70 5.52 9.46
C ILE A 196 -4.53 4.24 9.37
N GLU A 197 -4.66 3.67 8.17
CA GLU A 197 -5.54 2.51 7.93
C GLU A 197 -5.07 1.27 8.70
N ARG A 198 -3.75 0.97 8.75
CA ARG A 198 -3.21 -0.15 9.57
C ARG A 198 -3.52 0.03 11.05
N THR A 199 -3.38 1.27 11.57
CA THR A 199 -3.68 1.57 12.99
C THR A 199 -5.16 1.47 13.28
N ASP A 200 -6.00 2.05 12.43
CA ASP A 200 -7.45 2.03 12.58
C ASP A 200 -7.99 0.60 12.44
N GLY A 201 -7.50 -0.17 11.46
CA GLY A 201 -7.87 -1.57 11.30
C GLY A 201 -7.57 -2.43 12.53
N PHE A 202 -6.41 -2.23 13.17
CA PHE A 202 -6.06 -2.91 14.42
C PHE A 202 -7.01 -2.54 15.57
N LYS A 203 -7.28 -1.26 15.75
CA LYS A 203 -8.13 -0.75 16.85
C LYS A 203 -9.61 -1.10 16.62
N ASP A 204 -10.08 -0.98 15.40
CA ASP A 204 -11.48 -1.28 15.07
C ASP A 204 -11.74 -2.79 15.18
N TRP A 205 -10.77 -3.66 14.81
CA TRP A 205 -10.91 -5.10 15.02
C TRP A 205 -11.13 -5.44 16.51
N ILE A 206 -10.35 -4.80 17.42
CA ILE A 206 -10.51 -4.97 18.86
C ILE A 206 -11.92 -4.54 19.31
N ALA A 207 -12.41 -3.40 18.81
CA ALA A 207 -13.71 -2.87 19.19
C ALA A 207 -14.87 -3.73 18.62
N ASP A 208 -14.79 -4.12 17.36
CA ASP A 208 -15.84 -4.87 16.66
C ASP A 208 -15.99 -6.31 17.18
N ASN A 209 -14.90 -6.91 17.66
CA ASN A 209 -14.89 -8.25 18.23
C ASN A 209 -15.06 -8.26 19.76
N GLU A 210 -15.27 -7.09 20.39
CA GLU A 210 -15.36 -6.96 21.85
C GLU A 210 -14.15 -7.61 22.56
N SER A 211 -12.94 -7.54 21.94
CA SER A 211 -11.72 -8.17 22.41
C SER A 211 -11.27 -7.58 23.75
N GLY A 212 -10.67 -8.40 24.59
CA GLY A 212 -10.06 -7.99 25.87
C GLY A 212 -8.67 -7.37 25.72
N LEU A 213 -8.19 -7.13 24.51
CA LEU A 213 -6.93 -6.39 24.27
C LEU A 213 -7.12 -4.91 24.60
N GLU A 214 -6.18 -4.33 25.35
CA GLU A 214 -6.16 -2.91 25.74
C GLU A 214 -4.99 -2.19 25.11
N VAL A 215 -5.23 -1.23 24.19
CA VAL A 215 -4.20 -0.37 23.63
C VAL A 215 -3.78 0.66 24.67
N VAL A 216 -2.61 0.45 25.32
CA VAL A 216 -2.09 1.31 26.39
C VAL A 216 -1.09 2.36 25.94
N ALA A 217 -0.54 2.20 24.73
CA ALA A 217 0.41 3.13 24.14
C ALA A 217 0.29 3.15 22.62
N GLU A 218 0.31 4.35 22.02
CA GLU A 218 0.42 4.53 20.59
C GLU A 218 1.28 5.76 20.27
N GLN A 219 2.24 5.64 19.36
CA GLN A 219 3.10 6.76 18.96
C GLN A 219 3.76 6.54 17.61
N ASN A 220 3.98 7.64 16.86
CA ASN A 220 4.70 7.61 15.60
C ASN A 220 6.20 7.38 15.81
N ALA A 221 6.78 6.52 14.96
CA ALA A 221 8.21 6.32 14.80
C ALA A 221 8.68 6.56 13.36
N ASP A 222 7.80 7.14 12.49
CA ASP A 222 8.12 7.66 11.16
C ASP A 222 8.83 6.66 10.23
N TRP A 223 8.46 5.37 10.27
CA TRP A 223 9.07 4.25 9.55
C TRP A 223 10.54 3.98 9.93
N ASP A 224 11.04 4.63 11.00
CA ASP A 224 12.44 4.60 11.42
C ASP A 224 12.69 3.53 12.49
N ARG A 225 13.64 2.60 12.20
CA ARG A 225 14.01 1.49 13.08
C ARG A 225 14.54 1.96 14.44
N GLN A 226 15.40 3.01 14.42
CA GLN A 226 16.02 3.50 15.65
C GLN A 226 15.02 4.20 16.56
N LYS A 227 14.12 5.01 15.98
CA LYS A 227 13.03 5.65 16.75
C LYS A 227 12.09 4.61 17.36
N ALA A 228 11.74 3.57 16.61
CA ALA A 228 10.91 2.47 17.12
C ALA A 228 11.57 1.73 18.28
N LYS A 229 12.88 1.46 18.18
CA LYS A 229 13.68 0.86 19.27
C LYS A 229 13.67 1.72 20.53
N GLU A 230 13.94 3.02 20.41
CA GLU A 230 13.96 3.95 21.55
C GLU A 230 12.57 4.08 22.20
N LEU A 231 11.53 4.07 21.39
CA LEU A 231 10.15 4.10 21.85
C LEU A 231 9.80 2.82 22.64
N ALA A 232 10.08 1.65 22.08
CA ALA A 232 9.83 0.36 22.71
C ALA A 232 10.60 0.23 24.04
N ALA A 233 11.88 0.62 24.09
CA ALA A 233 12.69 0.63 25.30
C ALA A 233 12.07 1.50 26.42
N THR A 234 11.40 2.59 26.02
CA THR A 234 10.65 3.44 26.96
C THR A 234 9.38 2.76 27.44
N TRP A 235 8.61 2.16 26.53
CA TRP A 235 7.33 1.52 26.85
C TRP A 235 7.49 0.29 27.74
N ILE A 236 8.52 -0.53 27.51
CA ILE A 236 8.84 -1.71 28.34
C ILE A 236 8.99 -1.30 29.83
N GLN A 237 9.56 -0.12 30.10
CA GLN A 237 9.71 0.39 31.47
C GLN A 237 8.41 1.00 32.03
N GLN A 238 7.61 1.65 31.16
CA GLN A 238 6.39 2.34 31.58
C GLN A 238 5.20 1.40 31.76
N TYR A 239 5.13 0.34 30.97
CA TYR A 239 4.02 -0.61 30.90
C TYR A 239 4.53 -2.04 31.14
N PRO A 240 4.86 -2.41 32.39
CA PRO A 240 5.47 -3.72 32.69
C PRO A 240 4.53 -4.91 32.40
N ASP A 241 3.23 -4.66 32.23
CA ASP A 241 2.23 -5.68 31.88
C ASP A 241 1.94 -5.74 30.37
N MET A 242 2.66 -4.98 29.53
CA MET A 242 2.52 -5.02 28.07
C MET A 242 2.90 -6.41 27.54
N LYS A 243 2.04 -6.96 26.66
CA LYS A 243 2.17 -8.32 26.12
C LYS A 243 2.49 -8.37 24.63
N ALA A 244 2.11 -7.34 23.87
CA ALA A 244 2.42 -7.27 22.46
C ALA A 244 2.66 -5.84 22.01
N ILE A 245 3.42 -5.70 20.91
CA ILE A 245 3.60 -4.45 20.17
C ILE A 245 3.32 -4.71 18.70
N PHE A 246 2.30 -4.03 18.15
CA PHE A 246 2.06 -3.95 16.73
C PHE A 246 2.84 -2.79 16.13
N CYS A 247 3.57 -3.04 15.06
CA CYS A 247 4.31 -2.04 14.30
C CYS A 247 3.71 -1.92 12.90
N ASN A 248 3.44 -0.70 12.45
CA ASN A 248 2.87 -0.48 11.13
C ASN A 248 3.78 -0.95 9.97
N ASN A 249 5.08 -1.22 10.22
CA ASN A 249 5.94 -1.91 9.26
C ASN A 249 7.05 -2.73 9.93
N ASP A 250 7.69 -3.60 9.15
CA ASP A 250 8.75 -4.50 9.60
C ASP A 250 10.03 -3.78 9.99
N THR A 251 10.40 -2.70 9.29
CA THR A 251 11.57 -1.90 9.65
C THR A 251 11.49 -1.39 11.09
N MET A 252 10.33 -0.92 11.52
CA MET A 252 10.08 -0.52 12.91
C MET A 252 9.97 -1.72 13.83
N ALA A 253 9.31 -2.82 13.40
CA ALA A 253 9.18 -4.05 14.19
C ALA A 253 10.55 -4.63 14.56
N LEU A 254 11.50 -4.65 13.62
CA LEU A 254 12.87 -5.09 13.89
C LEU A 254 13.60 -4.20 14.92
N GLY A 255 13.30 -2.90 14.93
CA GLY A 255 13.79 -2.01 16.00
C GLY A 255 13.18 -2.32 17.36
N VAL A 256 11.88 -2.63 17.40
CA VAL A 256 11.19 -3.07 18.63
C VAL A 256 11.75 -4.40 19.14
N VAL A 257 11.98 -5.37 18.24
CA VAL A 257 12.64 -6.66 18.58
C VAL A 257 13.98 -6.44 19.28
N GLU A 258 14.82 -5.53 18.76
CA GLU A 258 16.09 -5.21 19.43
C GLU A 258 15.91 -4.69 20.86
N ALA A 259 14.90 -3.85 21.10
CA ALA A 259 14.62 -3.33 22.44
C ALA A 259 14.07 -4.41 23.39
N VAL A 260 13.22 -5.31 22.87
CA VAL A 260 12.67 -6.45 23.63
C VAL A 260 13.78 -7.42 24.01
N GLU A 261 14.70 -7.77 23.08
CA GLU A 261 15.87 -8.62 23.37
C GLU A 261 16.82 -7.97 24.41
N GLU A 262 17.14 -6.68 24.26
CA GLU A 262 18.01 -5.97 25.19
C GLU A 262 17.43 -5.88 26.61
N ALA A 263 16.11 -5.82 26.74
CA ALA A 263 15.40 -5.79 28.00
C ALA A 263 15.13 -7.19 28.58
N GLU A 264 15.41 -8.26 27.84
CA GLU A 264 15.01 -9.64 28.18
C GLU A 264 13.49 -9.73 28.50
N ALA A 265 12.65 -8.96 27.77
CA ALA A 265 11.21 -8.88 27.99
C ALA A 265 10.46 -9.96 27.21
N GLU A 266 9.32 -10.42 27.73
CA GLU A 266 8.42 -11.37 27.07
C GLU A 266 7.26 -10.60 26.44
N ILE A 267 7.49 -10.00 25.25
CA ILE A 267 6.53 -9.19 24.49
C ILE A 267 6.51 -9.69 23.05
N LEU A 268 5.33 -10.04 22.54
CA LEU A 268 5.14 -10.40 21.13
C LEU A 268 5.30 -9.17 20.25
N VAL A 269 5.96 -9.33 19.12
CA VAL A 269 6.15 -8.26 18.13
C VAL A 269 5.60 -8.71 16.79
N VAL A 270 4.71 -7.89 16.20
CA VAL A 270 4.16 -8.13 14.87
C VAL A 270 4.36 -6.91 13.99
N GLY A 271 4.83 -7.14 12.76
CA GLY A 271 5.07 -6.14 11.73
C GLY A 271 4.10 -6.22 10.56
N VAL A 272 4.38 -5.44 9.54
CA VAL A 272 3.73 -5.48 8.22
C VAL A 272 4.80 -5.20 7.18
N ASP A 273 4.73 -5.78 6.05
CA ASP A 273 5.44 -5.61 4.76
C ASP A 273 5.92 -6.95 4.19
N GLY A 274 6.44 -7.87 5.04
CA GLY A 274 7.01 -9.15 4.59
C GLY A 274 8.43 -9.01 4.02
N ILE A 275 9.28 -8.14 4.59
CA ILE A 275 10.66 -8.00 4.12
C ILE A 275 11.52 -9.22 4.51
N GLY A 276 12.57 -9.51 3.73
CA GLY A 276 13.45 -10.67 3.97
C GLY A 276 14.08 -10.68 5.35
N GLU A 277 14.48 -9.51 5.89
CA GLU A 277 15.02 -9.40 7.26
C GLU A 277 13.98 -9.79 8.31
N ALA A 278 12.68 -9.51 8.09
CA ALA A 278 11.59 -9.95 8.97
C ALA A 278 11.44 -11.47 8.94
N TYR A 279 11.45 -12.08 7.76
CA TYR A 279 11.44 -13.53 7.62
C TYR A 279 12.61 -14.20 8.35
N ASP A 280 13.82 -13.67 8.20
CA ASP A 280 14.99 -14.18 8.93
C ASP A 280 14.84 -14.01 10.45
N SER A 281 14.25 -12.93 10.90
CA SER A 281 13.98 -12.66 12.32
C SER A 281 12.91 -13.62 12.88
N ILE A 282 11.86 -13.94 12.10
CA ILE A 282 10.84 -14.95 12.47
C ILE A 282 11.48 -16.34 12.58
N ARG A 283 12.29 -16.76 11.58
CA ARG A 283 13.02 -18.04 11.62
C ARG A 283 13.96 -18.15 12.83
N ALA A 284 14.52 -17.02 13.26
CA ALA A 284 15.38 -16.95 14.44
C ALA A 284 14.59 -16.91 15.77
N GLY A 285 13.26 -16.87 15.73
CA GLY A 285 12.38 -16.79 16.90
C GLY A 285 12.47 -15.46 17.65
N LYS A 286 12.69 -14.36 16.92
CA LYS A 286 12.86 -13.00 17.48
C LYS A 286 11.68 -12.09 17.16
N LEU A 287 11.33 -11.95 15.89
CA LEU A 287 10.06 -11.38 15.45
C LEU A 287 9.02 -12.51 15.46
N ASP A 288 7.82 -12.25 15.98
CA ASP A 288 6.81 -13.29 16.12
C ASP A 288 5.97 -13.46 14.86
N ALA A 289 5.63 -12.34 14.17
CA ALA A 289 4.89 -12.38 12.91
C ALA A 289 5.06 -11.10 12.09
N THR A 290 4.71 -11.20 10.81
CA THR A 290 4.47 -10.05 9.91
C THR A 290 3.25 -10.30 9.04
N ILE A 291 2.57 -9.24 8.63
CA ILE A 291 1.58 -9.31 7.54
C ILE A 291 2.32 -9.00 6.25
N ASP A 292 2.61 -10.03 5.46
CA ASP A 292 3.27 -9.84 4.17
C ASP A 292 2.29 -9.26 3.15
N SER A 293 2.69 -8.19 2.49
CA SER A 293 2.00 -7.55 1.36
C SER A 293 2.59 -7.98 0.01
N PHE A 294 3.52 -8.92 0.02
CA PHE A 294 4.14 -9.55 -1.16
C PHE A 294 4.63 -8.55 -2.21
N PRO A 295 5.59 -7.66 -1.89
CA PRO A 295 6.01 -6.55 -2.78
C PRO A 295 6.50 -7.02 -4.15
N LEU A 296 7.16 -8.17 -4.26
CA LEU A 296 7.59 -8.75 -5.53
C LEU A 296 6.39 -9.03 -6.45
N TYR A 297 5.35 -9.68 -5.91
CA TYR A 297 4.14 -10.01 -6.66
C TYR A 297 3.26 -8.78 -6.90
N MET A 298 3.23 -7.84 -5.98
CA MET A 298 2.54 -6.56 -6.14
C MET A 298 3.05 -5.81 -7.38
N ALA A 299 4.35 -5.77 -7.62
CA ALA A 299 4.93 -5.17 -8.82
C ALA A 299 4.49 -5.89 -10.11
N GLN A 300 4.40 -7.23 -10.06
CA GLN A 300 3.91 -8.03 -11.18
C GLN A 300 2.42 -7.75 -11.45
N VAL A 301 1.57 -7.65 -10.42
CA VAL A 301 0.16 -7.25 -10.55
C VAL A 301 0.04 -5.84 -11.13
N ALA A 302 0.82 -4.88 -10.60
CA ALA A 302 0.81 -3.50 -11.10
C ALA A 302 1.22 -3.41 -12.58
N THR A 303 2.22 -4.20 -12.99
CA THR A 303 2.65 -4.30 -14.38
C THR A 303 1.54 -4.90 -15.26
N GLU A 304 0.93 -6.02 -14.85
CA GLU A 304 -0.17 -6.64 -15.57
C GLU A 304 -1.35 -5.68 -15.75
N CYS A 305 -1.79 -5.03 -14.66
CA CYS A 305 -2.87 -4.05 -14.71
C CYS A 305 -2.55 -2.90 -15.65
N THR A 306 -1.33 -2.37 -15.59
CA THR A 306 -0.87 -1.28 -16.47
C THR A 306 -0.92 -1.70 -17.94
N LEU A 307 -0.44 -2.89 -18.29
CA LEU A 307 -0.47 -3.40 -19.65
C LEU A 307 -1.90 -3.66 -20.17
N ARG A 308 -2.79 -4.16 -19.30
CA ARG A 308 -4.22 -4.31 -19.61
C ARG A 308 -4.89 -2.97 -19.92
N VAL A 309 -4.57 -1.93 -19.13
CA VAL A 309 -5.04 -0.56 -19.39
C VAL A 309 -4.53 -0.05 -20.74
N LEU A 310 -3.24 -0.22 -21.05
CA LEU A 310 -2.66 0.20 -22.33
C LEU A 310 -3.22 -0.59 -23.52
N ALA A 311 -3.66 -1.83 -23.30
CA ALA A 311 -4.40 -2.63 -24.28
C ALA A 311 -5.87 -2.21 -24.44
N GLY A 312 -6.35 -1.22 -23.70
CA GLY A 312 -7.73 -0.74 -23.74
C GLY A 312 -8.75 -1.66 -23.06
N GLN A 313 -8.31 -2.57 -22.21
CA GLN A 313 -9.20 -3.40 -21.41
C GLN A 313 -9.86 -2.57 -20.28
N GLU A 314 -11.10 -2.88 -19.95
CA GLU A 314 -11.80 -2.23 -18.84
C GLU A 314 -11.28 -2.75 -17.50
N MET A 315 -10.72 -1.87 -16.68
CA MET A 315 -10.17 -2.21 -15.38
C MET A 315 -11.00 -1.61 -14.23
N PRO A 316 -11.11 -2.29 -13.09
CA PRO A 316 -11.68 -1.66 -11.89
C PRO A 316 -10.78 -0.52 -11.41
N ARG A 317 -11.35 0.42 -10.66
CA ARG A 317 -10.59 1.53 -10.06
C ARG A 317 -9.51 1.04 -9.10
N VAL A 318 -9.79 -0.06 -8.40
CA VAL A 318 -8.91 -0.68 -7.39
C VAL A 318 -8.70 -2.14 -7.73
N VAL A 319 -7.43 -2.56 -7.79
CA VAL A 319 -7.03 -3.96 -7.83
C VAL A 319 -6.31 -4.28 -6.52
N ALA A 320 -6.93 -5.14 -5.73
CA ALA A 320 -6.36 -5.61 -4.46
C ALA A 320 -5.26 -6.64 -4.73
N THR A 321 -4.09 -6.44 -4.11
CA THR A 321 -3.00 -7.41 -4.14
C THR A 321 -3.10 -8.38 -2.97
N PRO A 322 -2.53 -9.61 -3.09
CA PRO A 322 -2.50 -10.56 -2.00
C PRO A 322 -1.83 -10.00 -0.74
N GLN A 323 -2.28 -10.46 0.41
CA GLN A 323 -1.66 -10.24 1.71
C GLN A 323 -1.91 -11.44 2.62
N ALA A 324 -0.98 -11.78 3.49
CA ALA A 324 -1.11 -12.90 4.40
C ALA A 324 -0.31 -12.70 5.70
N LEU A 325 -0.79 -13.30 6.77
CA LEU A 325 -0.02 -13.45 8.00
C LEU A 325 1.09 -14.48 7.80
N ILE A 326 2.30 -14.11 8.21
CA ILE A 326 3.48 -14.98 8.25
C ILE A 326 3.98 -15.05 9.68
N ASP A 327 4.08 -16.25 10.22
CA ASP A 327 4.67 -16.53 11.53
C ASP A 327 5.53 -17.81 11.47
N SER A 328 5.94 -18.33 12.62
CA SER A 328 6.80 -19.52 12.70
C SER A 328 6.18 -20.79 12.10
N GLU A 329 4.86 -20.82 11.84
CA GLU A 329 4.18 -22.00 11.30
C GLU A 329 4.30 -22.06 9.76
N ASN A 330 4.43 -20.91 9.08
CA ASN A 330 4.43 -20.85 7.62
C ASN A 330 5.59 -20.05 6.99
N VAL A 331 6.52 -19.51 7.78
CA VAL A 331 7.66 -18.70 7.30
C VAL A 331 8.57 -19.41 6.28
N ASP A 332 8.55 -20.73 6.25
CA ASP A 332 9.32 -21.54 5.29
C ASP A 332 8.49 -22.00 4.09
N THR A 333 7.21 -21.63 4.02
CA THR A 333 6.36 -21.90 2.84
C THR A 333 6.66 -20.84 1.76
N GLU A 334 6.79 -21.29 0.51
CA GLU A 334 7.03 -20.38 -0.61
C GLU A 334 5.87 -19.39 -0.75
N ALA A 335 6.18 -18.11 -0.95
CA ALA A 335 5.18 -17.05 -1.09
C ALA A 335 4.13 -17.36 -2.17
N ALA A 336 4.58 -17.89 -3.32
CA ALA A 336 3.68 -18.28 -4.41
C ALA A 336 2.66 -19.38 -3.98
N GLU A 337 3.04 -20.28 -3.06
CA GLU A 337 2.13 -21.28 -2.53
C GLU A 337 1.12 -20.65 -1.56
N ILE A 338 1.58 -19.75 -0.68
CA ILE A 338 0.73 -19.05 0.29
C ILE A 338 -0.40 -18.28 -0.42
N ILE A 339 -0.06 -17.55 -1.49
CA ILE A 339 -1.03 -16.70 -2.21
C ILE A 339 -1.71 -17.40 -3.39
N GLY A 340 -1.36 -18.67 -3.68
CA GLY A 340 -1.88 -19.39 -4.85
C GLY A 340 -1.50 -18.71 -6.18
N TRP A 341 -0.29 -18.16 -6.29
CA TRP A 341 0.15 -17.35 -7.42
C TRP A 341 0.15 -18.11 -8.73
N THR A 342 -0.33 -17.43 -9.76
CA THR A 342 -0.19 -17.85 -11.16
C THR A 342 0.33 -16.69 -11.99
N ASP A 343 1.28 -16.98 -12.88
CA ASP A 343 1.83 -15.95 -13.77
C ASP A 343 0.83 -15.52 -14.84
N ALA A 344 0.87 -14.23 -15.21
CA ALA A 344 0.12 -13.72 -16.36
C ALA A 344 0.65 -14.31 -17.67
N THR A 345 -0.21 -14.49 -18.66
CA THR A 345 0.16 -14.89 -20.01
C THR A 345 0.21 -13.66 -20.91
N TYR A 346 1.40 -13.22 -21.27
CA TYR A 346 1.58 -12.07 -22.16
C TYR A 346 1.64 -12.51 -23.62
N VAL A 347 0.97 -11.75 -24.51
CA VAL A 347 0.94 -12.02 -25.95
C VAL A 347 1.21 -10.72 -26.72
N ALA A 348 2.01 -10.78 -27.78
CA ALA A 348 2.22 -9.62 -28.63
C ALA A 348 0.90 -9.19 -29.29
N ALA A 349 0.53 -7.92 -29.14
CA ALA A 349 -0.63 -7.37 -29.83
C ALA A 349 -0.39 -7.36 -31.37
N GLU A 350 -1.45 -7.66 -32.16
CA GLU A 350 -1.41 -7.70 -33.60
C GLU A 350 -1.18 -6.31 -34.27
#